data_1fcd03b14cf9a33e5f0095f8ada27d63
#
_entry.id   1fcd03b14cf9a33e5f0095f8ada27d63
#
_cell.length_a   1.000
_cell.length_b   1.000
_cell.length_c   1.000
_cell.angle_alpha   90.00
_cell.angle_beta   90.00
_cell.angle_gamma   90.00
#
_symmetry.space_group_name_H-M   'P 1'
#
loop_
_entity.id
_entity.type
_entity.pdbx_description
1 polymer ?
#
loop_
_entity_poly.entity_id
_entity_poly.type
_entity_poly.pdbx_seq_one_letter_code
_entity_poly.pdbx_strand_id
1 'polypeptide(L)'
;MAEFLLELYSEEIPPQLQIEARSHLKQFIENSFKENHLKYKDLTVYSSPTRLTLYAKNLSEKIQIDAKEIKGPKVGSPDQVLQGFIKAKNVSKKDLIEKKTEKGKFFFIKTQPKAILTEDLLKKIVPKAIESINWKRSMRWSDHNLMWGRPLRSIFARFNNNKLLFKFDHLETNDEVIIE
;
A
#
# COMPACT_ATOMS: atom_id res chain seq x y z
N MET A 1 -6.51 2.97 18.88
CA MET A 1 -5.42 3.40 17.98
C MET A 1 -4.53 2.20 17.76
N ALA A 2 -4.25 1.90 16.51
CA ALA A 2 -3.60 0.66 16.11
C ALA A 2 -2.08 0.82 15.95
N GLU A 3 -1.36 -0.29 16.10
CA GLU A 3 0.08 -0.39 15.85
C GLU A 3 0.35 -1.37 14.72
N PHE A 4 1.37 -1.09 13.93
CA PHE A 4 1.81 -1.96 12.85
C PHE A 4 3.29 -2.26 13.01
N LEU A 5 3.63 -3.54 13.02
CA LEU A 5 5.00 -4.05 13.07
C LEU A 5 5.24 -4.96 11.86
N LEU A 6 6.31 -4.66 11.13
CA LEU A 6 6.84 -5.49 10.06
C LEU A 6 8.31 -5.78 10.34
N GLU A 7 8.70 -7.04 10.33
CA GLU A 7 10.09 -7.46 10.38
C GLU A 7 10.42 -8.33 9.17
N LEU A 8 11.52 -7.99 8.52
CA LEU A 8 12.11 -8.72 7.40
C LEU A 8 13.44 -9.30 7.90
N TYR A 9 13.48 -10.61 8.08
CA TYR A 9 14.67 -11.33 8.51
C TYR A 9 15.41 -11.90 7.30
N SER A 10 16.70 -11.62 7.19
CA SER A 10 17.54 -12.03 6.06
C SER A 10 18.93 -12.48 6.52
N GLU A 11 19.73 -12.97 5.59
CA GLU A 11 21.17 -13.07 5.77
C GLU A 11 21.78 -11.68 5.99
N GLU A 12 23.03 -11.61 6.47
CA GLU A 12 23.70 -10.37 6.83
C GLU A 12 23.73 -9.33 5.68
N ILE A 13 23.04 -8.23 5.91
CA ILE A 13 22.98 -7.09 5.00
C ILE A 13 24.14 -6.14 5.33
N PRO A 14 25.01 -5.82 4.37
CA PRO A 14 26.08 -4.84 4.58
C PRO A 14 25.55 -3.49 5.09
N PRO A 15 26.26 -2.79 6.01
CA PRO A 15 25.76 -1.56 6.64
C PRO A 15 25.31 -0.49 5.65
N GLN A 16 26.03 -0.30 4.56
CA GLN A 16 25.67 0.68 3.52
C GLN A 16 24.31 0.37 2.87
N LEU A 17 24.02 -0.91 2.60
CA LEU A 17 22.73 -1.33 2.04
C LEU A 17 21.60 -1.19 3.04
N GLN A 18 21.86 -1.35 4.33
CA GLN A 18 20.85 -1.17 5.38
C GLN A 18 20.33 0.28 5.44
N ILE A 19 21.20 1.27 5.28
CA ILE A 19 20.83 2.70 5.32
C ILE A 19 19.84 3.01 4.18
N GLU A 20 20.15 2.57 2.98
CA GLU A 20 19.30 2.79 1.80
C GLU A 20 17.98 2.01 1.91
N ALA A 21 18.04 0.76 2.33
CA ALA A 21 16.84 -0.06 2.51
C ALA A 21 15.85 0.55 3.52
N ARG A 22 16.35 1.07 4.66
CA ARG A 22 15.51 1.79 5.63
C ARG A 22 14.83 3.00 5.00
N SER A 23 15.60 3.79 4.25
CA SER A 23 15.08 5.00 3.60
C SER A 23 14.01 4.67 2.57
N HIS A 24 14.26 3.70 1.69
CA HIS A 24 13.31 3.29 0.66
C HIS A 24 12.03 2.72 1.27
N LEU A 25 12.15 1.80 2.23
CA LEU A 25 10.99 1.20 2.89
C LEU A 25 10.14 2.26 3.60
N LYS A 26 10.79 3.17 4.36
CA LYS A 26 10.13 4.27 5.04
C LYS A 26 9.38 5.16 4.06
N GLN A 27 10.06 5.65 3.05
CA GLN A 27 9.50 6.57 2.06
C GLN A 27 8.32 5.96 1.30
N PHE A 28 8.42 4.69 0.91
CA PHE A 28 7.32 4.01 0.21
C PHE A 28 6.08 3.90 1.09
N ILE A 29 6.24 3.48 2.34
CA ILE A 29 5.11 3.32 3.27
C ILE A 29 4.49 4.69 3.62
N GLU A 30 5.30 5.72 3.89
CA GLU A 30 4.81 7.07 4.16
C GLU A 30 4.00 7.63 2.98
N ASN A 31 4.50 7.47 1.76
CA ASN A 31 3.79 7.89 0.54
C ASN A 31 2.49 7.10 0.38
N SER A 32 2.53 5.78 0.58
CA SER A 32 1.33 4.93 0.49
C SER A 32 0.28 5.30 1.55
N PHE A 33 0.69 5.61 2.78
CA PHE A 33 -0.23 6.08 3.82
C PHE A 33 -0.86 7.42 3.44
N LYS A 34 -0.06 8.35 2.93
CA LYS A 34 -0.54 9.67 2.46
C LYS A 34 -1.54 9.55 1.32
N GLU A 35 -1.22 8.75 0.30
CA GLU A 35 -2.09 8.52 -0.88
C GLU A 35 -3.43 7.90 -0.48
N ASN A 36 -3.43 7.02 0.50
CA ASN A 36 -4.63 6.36 1.00
C ASN A 36 -5.30 7.09 2.16
N HIS A 37 -4.84 8.30 2.51
CA HIS A 37 -5.38 9.10 3.62
C HIS A 37 -5.36 8.37 4.98
N LEU A 38 -4.43 7.43 5.17
CA LEU A 38 -4.25 6.75 6.44
C LEU A 38 -3.53 7.66 7.43
N LYS A 39 -4.18 7.96 8.54
CA LYS A 39 -3.59 8.76 9.62
C LYS A 39 -2.74 7.89 10.52
N TYR A 40 -1.56 8.37 10.88
CA TYR A 40 -0.65 7.76 11.84
C TYR A 40 0.11 8.86 12.62
N LYS A 41 0.72 8.53 13.73
CA LYS A 41 1.48 9.49 14.54
C LYS A 41 2.98 9.41 14.27
N ASP A 42 3.51 8.20 14.21
CA ASP A 42 4.94 7.95 14.07
C ASP A 42 5.20 6.72 13.19
N LEU A 43 6.26 6.77 12.40
CA LEU A 43 6.71 5.67 11.57
C LEU A 43 8.24 5.66 11.55
N THR A 44 8.82 4.59 12.08
CA THR A 44 10.27 4.43 12.16
C THR A 44 10.68 3.10 11.56
N VAL A 45 11.83 3.10 10.88
CA VAL A 45 12.45 1.90 10.33
C VAL A 45 13.82 1.72 10.97
N TYR A 46 14.02 0.57 11.58
CA TYR A 46 15.26 0.13 12.20
C TYR A 46 15.93 -0.93 11.34
N SER A 47 17.22 -1.11 11.52
CA SER A 47 17.96 -2.22 10.93
C SER A 47 19.03 -2.76 11.88
N SER A 48 19.28 -4.04 11.76
CA SER A 48 20.47 -4.75 12.26
C SER A 48 21.10 -5.47 11.05
N PRO A 49 22.23 -6.15 11.23
CA PRO A 49 22.83 -6.92 10.12
C PRO A 49 21.86 -7.89 9.45
N THR A 50 20.98 -8.52 10.21
CA THR A 50 20.06 -9.57 9.71
C THR A 50 18.60 -9.12 9.64
N ARG A 51 18.25 -7.89 10.07
CA ARG A 51 16.85 -7.47 10.20
C ARG A 51 16.62 -6.07 9.65
N LEU A 52 15.47 -5.91 9.04
CA LEU A 52 14.89 -4.62 8.71
C LEU A 52 13.50 -4.57 9.33
N THR A 53 13.29 -3.66 10.29
CA THR A 53 12.07 -3.60 11.09
C THR A 53 11.38 -2.26 10.94
N LEU A 54 10.14 -2.25 10.51
CA LEU A 54 9.28 -1.06 10.45
C LEU A 54 8.26 -1.13 11.58
N TYR A 55 8.15 -0.03 12.31
CA TYR A 55 7.17 0.14 13.36
C TYR A 55 6.41 1.46 13.17
N ALA A 56 5.08 1.35 13.13
CA ALA A 56 4.21 2.52 13.01
C ALA A 56 3.18 2.53 14.14
N LYS A 57 2.96 3.72 14.73
CA LYS A 57 2.11 3.95 15.89
C LYS A 57 0.87 4.75 15.58
N ASN A 58 -0.18 4.49 16.33
CA ASN A 58 -1.41 5.26 16.32
C ASN A 58 -2.05 5.35 14.92
N LEU A 59 -2.07 4.24 14.20
CA LEU A 59 -2.78 4.16 12.93
C LEU A 59 -4.30 4.16 13.17
N SER A 60 -5.03 4.77 12.25
CA SER A 60 -6.48 4.61 12.19
C SER A 60 -6.83 3.19 11.77
N GLU A 61 -7.74 2.52 12.48
CA GLU A 61 -8.14 1.14 12.13
C GLU A 61 -8.97 1.07 10.85
N LYS A 62 -9.65 2.18 10.53
CA LYS A 62 -10.45 2.32 9.31
C LYS A 62 -10.13 3.63 8.63
N ILE A 63 -10.09 3.59 7.32
CA ILE A 63 -9.93 4.75 6.45
C ILE A 63 -11.30 5.08 5.89
N GLN A 64 -11.80 6.26 6.18
CA GLN A 64 -13.02 6.77 5.57
C GLN A 64 -12.63 7.53 4.30
N ILE A 65 -13.15 7.06 3.18
CA ILE A 65 -13.05 7.76 1.90
C ILE A 65 -14.38 8.46 1.73
N ASP A 66 -14.36 9.78 1.87
CA ASP A 66 -15.53 10.59 1.69
C ASP A 66 -16.07 10.49 0.25
N ALA A 67 -17.38 10.66 0.12
CA ALA A 67 -18.00 10.73 -1.18
C ALA A 67 -17.39 11.89 -1.98
N LYS A 68 -16.77 11.58 -3.11
CA LYS A 68 -16.24 12.59 -4.05
C LYS A 68 -17.15 12.69 -5.26
N GLU A 69 -17.36 13.93 -5.72
CA GLU A 69 -18.00 14.17 -7.01
C GLU A 69 -16.93 14.09 -8.11
N ILE A 70 -17.09 13.14 -9.01
CA ILE A 70 -16.21 12.99 -10.17
C ILE A 70 -16.91 13.63 -11.37
N LYS A 71 -16.25 14.62 -11.97
CA LYS A 71 -16.72 15.27 -13.19
C LYS A 71 -16.56 14.31 -14.36
N GLY A 72 -17.63 14.08 -15.09
CA GLY A 72 -17.69 13.28 -16.30
C GLY A 72 -17.73 14.14 -17.58
N PRO A 73 -18.08 13.51 -18.71
CA PRO A 73 -18.19 14.17 -19.99
C PRO A 73 -19.33 15.22 -20.00
N LYS A 74 -19.27 16.11 -20.99
CA LYS A 74 -20.29 17.14 -21.19
C LYS A 74 -21.61 16.49 -21.63
N VAL A 75 -22.73 17.04 -21.16
CA VAL A 75 -24.06 16.61 -21.62
C VAL A 75 -24.18 16.91 -23.12
N GLY A 76 -24.54 15.87 -23.90
CA GLY A 76 -24.56 15.94 -25.37
C GLY A 76 -23.29 15.42 -26.04
N SER A 77 -22.30 14.89 -25.26
CA SER A 77 -21.16 14.18 -25.85
C SER A 77 -21.59 12.86 -26.50
N PRO A 78 -20.87 12.35 -27.53
CA PRO A 78 -21.17 11.08 -28.16
C PRO A 78 -21.31 9.94 -27.17
N ASP A 79 -22.26 9.02 -27.42
CA ASP A 79 -22.55 7.89 -26.52
C ASP A 79 -21.34 7.02 -26.22
N GLN A 80 -20.38 6.90 -27.13
CA GLN A 80 -19.13 6.18 -26.92
C GLN A 80 -18.29 6.75 -25.76
N VAL A 81 -18.22 8.08 -25.64
CA VAL A 81 -17.50 8.77 -24.57
C VAL A 81 -18.18 8.54 -23.22
N LEU A 82 -19.50 8.59 -23.22
CA LEU A 82 -20.31 8.34 -22.02
C LEU A 82 -20.17 6.87 -21.56
N GLN A 83 -20.26 5.91 -22.51
CA GLN A 83 -20.08 4.51 -22.20
C GLN A 83 -18.66 4.18 -21.72
N GLY A 84 -17.64 4.80 -22.32
CA GLY A 84 -16.25 4.67 -21.86
C GLY A 84 -16.08 5.16 -20.42
N PHE A 85 -16.68 6.30 -20.08
CA PHE A 85 -16.65 6.84 -18.73
C PHE A 85 -17.38 5.94 -17.71
N ILE A 86 -18.56 5.45 -18.06
CA ILE A 86 -19.36 4.51 -17.24
C ILE A 86 -18.58 3.22 -16.97
N LYS A 87 -17.98 2.61 -18.02
CA LYS A 87 -17.14 1.41 -17.88
C LYS A 87 -15.89 1.65 -17.04
N ALA A 88 -15.17 2.76 -17.28
CA ALA A 88 -13.95 3.11 -16.55
C ALA A 88 -14.19 3.37 -15.05
N LYS A 89 -15.39 3.81 -14.67
CA LYS A 89 -15.76 4.09 -13.27
C LYS A 89 -16.66 3.03 -12.65
N ASN A 90 -17.00 1.99 -13.39
CA ASN A 90 -17.85 0.87 -12.98
C ASN A 90 -19.17 1.35 -12.31
N VAL A 91 -19.85 2.27 -12.96
CA VAL A 91 -21.11 2.89 -12.51
C VAL A 91 -22.21 2.67 -13.53
N SER A 92 -23.48 2.85 -13.14
CA SER A 92 -24.60 2.78 -14.06
C SER A 92 -25.04 4.16 -14.56
N LYS A 93 -25.78 4.19 -15.68
CA LYS A 93 -26.36 5.47 -16.19
C LYS A 93 -27.25 6.16 -15.16
N LYS A 94 -27.83 5.43 -14.24
CA LYS A 94 -28.71 5.95 -13.18
C LYS A 94 -27.96 6.75 -12.11
N ASP A 95 -26.66 6.52 -11.98
CA ASP A 95 -25.81 7.17 -10.97
C ASP A 95 -25.24 8.53 -11.47
N LEU A 96 -25.56 8.90 -12.73
CA LEU A 96 -25.14 10.14 -13.35
C LEU A 96 -26.07 11.29 -12.94
N ILE A 97 -25.47 12.33 -12.38
CA ILE A 97 -26.17 13.56 -12.01
C ILE A 97 -25.73 14.67 -12.97
N GLU A 98 -26.68 15.33 -13.62
CA GLU A 98 -26.38 16.50 -14.44
C GLU A 98 -26.21 17.75 -13.57
N LYS A 99 -25.08 18.43 -13.70
CA LYS A 99 -24.85 19.73 -13.06
C LYS A 99 -24.42 20.77 -14.07
N LYS A 100 -24.98 21.95 -13.91
CA LYS A 100 -24.60 23.15 -14.69
C LYS A 100 -23.36 23.77 -14.05
N THR A 101 -22.28 23.89 -14.81
CA THR A 101 -21.06 24.60 -14.42
C THR A 101 -20.88 25.81 -15.33
N GLU A 102 -19.98 26.72 -14.99
CA GLU A 102 -19.64 27.90 -15.82
C GLU A 102 -19.27 27.54 -17.26
N LYS A 103 -18.74 26.32 -17.49
CA LYS A 103 -18.31 25.82 -18.80
C LYS A 103 -19.36 24.94 -19.50
N GLY A 104 -20.62 24.90 -19.00
CA GLY A 104 -21.73 24.14 -19.57
C GLY A 104 -22.26 23.05 -18.64
N LYS A 105 -23.16 22.21 -19.16
CA LYS A 105 -23.73 21.07 -18.42
C LYS A 105 -22.80 19.83 -18.53
N PHE A 106 -22.48 19.23 -17.40
CA PHE A 106 -21.63 18.03 -17.32
C PHE A 106 -22.31 16.96 -16.48
N PHE A 107 -22.01 15.72 -16.79
CA PHE A 107 -22.36 14.61 -15.93
C PHE A 107 -21.41 14.54 -14.74
N PHE A 108 -21.94 14.25 -13.58
CA PHE A 108 -21.19 14.01 -12.35
C PHE A 108 -21.60 12.70 -11.74
N ILE A 109 -20.65 11.99 -11.15
CA ILE A 109 -20.91 10.81 -10.36
C ILE A 109 -20.57 11.15 -8.92
N LYS A 110 -21.51 10.88 -8.00
CA LYS A 110 -21.25 10.93 -6.58
C LYS A 110 -20.82 9.54 -6.12
N THR A 111 -19.54 9.36 -5.80
CA THR A 111 -19.08 8.12 -5.21
C THR A 111 -19.71 7.95 -3.82
N GLN A 112 -20.05 6.73 -3.45
CA GLN A 112 -20.53 6.48 -2.10
C GLN A 112 -19.33 6.52 -1.13
N PRO A 113 -19.52 7.01 0.10
CA PRO A 113 -18.48 6.92 1.11
C PRO A 113 -18.15 5.46 1.36
N LYS A 114 -16.88 5.13 1.35
CA LYS A 114 -16.40 3.75 1.55
C LYS A 114 -15.44 3.72 2.73
N ALA A 115 -15.67 2.81 3.64
CA ALA A 115 -14.71 2.50 4.68
C ALA A 115 -13.84 1.32 4.24
N ILE A 116 -12.53 1.49 4.32
CA ILE A 116 -11.55 0.43 4.07
C ILE A 116 -10.88 0.11 5.40
N LEU A 117 -10.77 -1.18 5.73
CA LEU A 117 -9.99 -1.59 6.89
C LEU A 117 -8.50 -1.35 6.63
N THR A 118 -7.81 -0.78 7.60
CA THR A 118 -6.36 -0.53 7.49
C THR A 118 -5.59 -1.83 7.31
N GLU A 119 -6.05 -2.92 7.92
CA GLU A 119 -5.48 -4.24 7.71
C GLU A 119 -5.50 -4.68 6.23
N ASP A 120 -6.63 -4.49 5.54
CA ASP A 120 -6.77 -4.84 4.12
C ASP A 120 -5.90 -3.95 3.22
N LEU A 121 -5.71 -2.69 3.60
CA LEU A 121 -4.78 -1.82 2.92
C LEU A 121 -3.33 -2.29 3.12
N LEU A 122 -2.94 -2.58 4.35
CA LEU A 122 -1.58 -3.06 4.67
C LEU A 122 -1.23 -4.34 3.93
N LYS A 123 -2.15 -5.31 3.83
CA LYS A 123 -1.97 -6.54 3.03
C LYS A 123 -1.64 -6.26 1.56
N LYS A 124 -2.08 -5.14 1.03
CA LYS A 124 -1.83 -4.75 -0.37
C LYS A 124 -0.56 -3.93 -0.55
N ILE A 125 -0.26 -3.03 0.40
CA ILE A 125 0.88 -2.11 0.25
C ILE A 125 2.19 -2.72 0.73
N VAL A 126 2.16 -3.58 1.76
CA VAL A 126 3.39 -4.13 2.36
C VAL A 126 4.18 -4.98 1.38
N PRO A 127 3.60 -5.93 0.61
CA PRO A 127 4.35 -6.66 -0.41
C PRO A 127 5.01 -5.72 -1.42
N LYS A 128 4.31 -4.69 -1.88
CA LYS A 128 4.85 -3.69 -2.80
C LYS A 128 5.97 -2.86 -2.16
N ALA A 129 5.85 -2.55 -0.87
CA ALA A 129 6.89 -1.85 -0.14
C ALA A 129 8.17 -2.68 -0.04
N ILE A 130 8.05 -3.97 0.21
CA ILE A 130 9.18 -4.89 0.23
C ILE A 130 9.83 -4.96 -1.16
N GLU A 131 9.04 -5.09 -2.22
CA GLU A 131 9.51 -5.13 -3.61
C GLU A 131 10.18 -3.80 -4.04
N SER A 132 9.71 -2.67 -3.52
CA SER A 132 10.21 -1.32 -3.87
C SER A 132 11.61 -1.00 -3.33
N ILE A 133 12.15 -1.81 -2.43
CA ILE A 133 13.50 -1.59 -1.89
C ILE A 133 14.50 -1.78 -3.03
N ASN A 134 15.09 -0.69 -3.47
CA ASN A 134 16.11 -0.71 -4.52
C ASN A 134 17.48 -1.05 -3.91
N TRP A 135 17.95 -2.25 -4.17
CA TRP A 135 19.23 -2.74 -3.73
C TRP A 135 20.32 -2.41 -4.75
N LYS A 136 21.31 -1.59 -4.41
CA LYS A 136 22.47 -1.33 -5.27
C LYS A 136 23.22 -2.60 -5.66
N ARG A 137 23.20 -3.56 -4.77
CA ARG A 137 23.72 -4.92 -5.00
C ARG A 137 22.68 -5.90 -4.51
N SER A 138 22.15 -6.68 -5.41
CA SER A 138 21.16 -7.73 -5.13
C SER A 138 21.68 -9.05 -5.65
N MET A 139 21.14 -10.11 -5.10
CA MET A 139 21.44 -11.48 -5.53
C MET A 139 20.16 -12.28 -5.63
N ARG A 140 20.19 -13.30 -6.46
CA ARG A 140 19.22 -14.38 -6.49
C ARG A 140 19.81 -15.57 -5.73
N TRP A 141 18.98 -16.30 -5.05
CA TRP A 141 19.41 -17.52 -4.36
C TRP A 141 18.43 -18.66 -4.62
N SER A 142 18.93 -19.89 -4.60
CA SER A 142 18.17 -21.07 -4.95
C SER A 142 17.52 -20.92 -6.35
N ASP A 143 16.34 -21.44 -6.52
CA ASP A 143 15.50 -21.36 -7.73
C ASP A 143 14.45 -20.23 -7.68
N HIS A 144 14.51 -19.36 -6.65
CA HIS A 144 13.60 -18.22 -6.51
C HIS A 144 13.91 -17.10 -7.49
N ASN A 145 12.87 -16.36 -7.88
CA ASN A 145 13.02 -15.21 -8.78
C ASN A 145 13.31 -13.89 -8.04
N LEU A 146 13.14 -13.87 -6.74
CA LEU A 146 13.35 -12.67 -5.92
C LEU A 146 14.80 -12.21 -5.98
N MET A 147 14.98 -10.93 -6.34
CA MET A 147 16.25 -10.21 -6.25
C MET A 147 16.27 -9.36 -5.00
N TRP A 148 17.11 -9.71 -4.04
CA TRP A 148 17.18 -9.04 -2.74
C TRP A 148 18.64 -8.76 -2.35
N GLY A 149 18.86 -7.84 -1.41
CA GLY A 149 20.22 -7.50 -0.96
C GLY A 149 21.00 -8.69 -0.38
N ARG A 150 20.30 -9.54 0.35
CA ARG A 150 20.74 -10.84 0.85
C ARG A 150 19.52 -11.76 0.94
N PRO A 151 19.68 -13.09 0.97
CA PRO A 151 18.55 -14.01 1.06
C PRO A 151 17.57 -13.65 2.17
N LEU A 152 16.33 -13.29 1.77
CA LEU A 152 15.24 -13.03 2.70
C LEU A 152 14.71 -14.37 3.21
N ARG A 153 14.72 -14.56 4.53
CA ARG A 153 14.42 -15.82 5.20
C ARG A 153 13.01 -15.89 5.77
N SER A 154 12.53 -14.76 6.31
CA SER A 154 11.24 -14.71 7.00
C SER A 154 10.63 -13.32 6.96
N ILE A 155 9.32 -13.28 6.98
CA ILE A 155 8.52 -12.05 7.09
C ILE A 155 7.58 -12.20 8.28
N PHE A 156 7.75 -11.34 9.26
CA PHE A 156 6.83 -11.21 10.38
C PHE A 156 6.04 -9.91 10.23
N ALA A 157 4.71 -9.98 10.30
CA ALA A 157 3.87 -8.80 10.16
C ALA A 157 2.66 -8.88 11.09
N ARG A 158 2.45 -7.85 11.92
CA ARG A 158 1.30 -7.74 12.82
C ARG A 158 0.66 -6.37 12.75
N PHE A 159 -0.65 -6.35 12.77
CA PHE A 159 -1.46 -5.15 12.94
C PHE A 159 -2.26 -5.30 14.25
N ASN A 160 -1.95 -4.49 15.24
CA ASN A 160 -2.33 -4.73 16.63
C ASN A 160 -1.88 -6.13 17.09
N ASN A 161 -2.80 -6.91 17.63
CA ASN A 161 -2.55 -8.28 18.06
C ASN A 161 -2.79 -9.31 16.95
N ASN A 162 -3.20 -8.88 15.74
CA ASN A 162 -3.55 -9.79 14.65
C ASN A 162 -2.39 -9.96 13.69
N LYS A 163 -2.15 -11.19 13.28
CA LYS A 163 -1.22 -11.51 12.19
C LYS A 163 -1.73 -10.93 10.88
N LEU A 164 -0.86 -10.23 10.17
CA LEU A 164 -1.15 -9.71 8.84
C LEU A 164 -0.74 -10.74 7.79
N LEU A 165 -1.71 -11.50 7.28
CA LEU A 165 -1.46 -12.58 6.33
C LEU A 165 -1.32 -12.06 4.90
N PHE A 166 -0.15 -12.27 4.29
CA PHE A 166 0.11 -12.07 2.87
C PHE A 166 1.27 -12.96 2.39
N LYS A 167 1.36 -13.11 1.07
CA LYS A 167 2.49 -13.77 0.40
C LYS A 167 3.39 -12.73 -0.26
N PHE A 168 4.69 -13.01 -0.24
CA PHE A 168 5.68 -12.28 -0.99
C PHE A 168 6.69 -13.27 -1.61
N ASP A 169 6.63 -13.42 -2.93
CA ASP A 169 7.38 -14.43 -3.68
C ASP A 169 7.15 -15.84 -3.08
N HIS A 170 8.19 -16.52 -2.61
CA HIS A 170 8.12 -17.85 -1.98
C HIS A 170 7.80 -17.82 -0.48
N LEU A 171 7.75 -16.64 0.14
CA LEU A 171 7.53 -16.49 1.58
C LEU A 171 6.08 -16.15 1.90
N GLU A 172 5.59 -16.71 3.00
CA GLU A 172 4.35 -16.30 3.65
C GLU A 172 4.69 -15.64 4.99
N THR A 173 3.86 -14.70 5.41
CA THR A 173 4.02 -14.11 6.75
C THR A 173 3.84 -15.15 7.83
N ASN A 174 4.68 -15.05 8.86
CA ASN A 174 4.73 -15.99 9.94
C ASN A 174 4.48 -15.29 11.30
N ASP A 175 4.19 -16.04 12.35
CA ASP A 175 3.92 -15.54 13.71
C ASP A 175 5.13 -15.67 14.62
N GLU A 176 6.18 -16.30 14.16
CA GLU A 176 7.39 -16.56 14.92
C GLU A 176 8.48 -15.59 14.49
N VAL A 177 9.13 -15.02 15.48
CA VAL A 177 10.37 -14.25 15.29
C VAL A 177 11.53 -15.19 15.49
N ILE A 178 12.43 -15.26 14.52
CA ILE A 178 13.66 -16.05 14.63
C ILE A 178 14.57 -15.32 15.61
N ILE A 179 14.93 -15.98 16.71
CA ILE A 179 15.89 -15.47 17.71
C ILE A 179 17.21 -16.18 17.43
N GLU A 180 18.27 -15.40 17.21
CA GLU A 180 19.66 -15.86 17.12
C GLU A 180 20.32 -15.81 18.48
#